data_3ae6afa1facc46e5e7508c49f18454e6
#
_entry.id   3ae6afa1facc46e5e7508c49f18454e6
#
_cell.length_a   1.000
_cell.length_b   1.000
_cell.length_c   1.000
_cell.angle_alpha   90.00
_cell.angle_beta   90.00
_cell.angle_gamma   90.00
#
_symmetry.space_group_name_H-M   'P 1'
#
loop_
_entity.id
_entity.type
_entity.pdbx_description
1 polymer ?
#
loop_
_entity_poly.entity_id
_entity_poly.type
_entity_poly.pdbx_seq_one_letter_code
_entity_poly.pdbx_strand_id
1 'polypeptide(L)'
;GQRNPRHDLVNLSEAGGGLVALTGGRRGPLMRALRAGGALSARRVLDVLVDAFGRDHVLVEWQGARGDEDEVGEVLAELARASGTRLVATSGARMSSPSKQALGDILAANRLGSSLDEAEAHLGAHRSFLLSPAEMAQLHGAHPQALDNACEVAASCAFDLRLVAPRLPRTQV
;
A
#
# COMPACT_ATOMS: atom_id res chain seq x y z
N GLY A 1 -21.96 -1.96 15.85
CA GLY A 1 -21.60 -1.56 14.51
C GLY A 1 -20.15 -1.13 14.48
N GLN A 2 -19.31 -1.77 13.68
CA GLN A 2 -17.93 -1.34 13.48
C GLN A 2 -17.96 0.08 12.89
N ARG A 3 -17.50 1.05 13.65
CA ARG A 3 -17.26 2.40 13.14
C ARG A 3 -16.09 2.32 12.16
N ASN A 4 -16.35 2.60 10.89
CA ASN A 4 -15.31 2.77 9.91
C ASN A 4 -14.73 4.19 10.13
N PRO A 5 -13.57 4.36 10.75
CA PRO A 5 -13.02 5.68 11.02
C PRO A 5 -12.72 6.36 9.68
N ARG A 6 -13.25 7.55 9.50
CA ARG A 6 -12.96 8.40 8.35
C ARG A 6 -12.21 9.62 8.87
N HIS A 7 -11.09 9.91 8.24
CA HIS A 7 -10.32 11.12 8.48
C HIS A 7 -10.34 11.97 7.20
N ASP A 8 -10.57 13.25 7.36
CA ASP A 8 -10.43 14.18 6.24
C ASP A 8 -8.93 14.37 5.94
N LEU A 9 -8.60 14.50 4.66
CA LEU A 9 -7.22 14.75 4.24
C LEU A 9 -6.62 16.01 4.87
N VAL A 10 -7.44 17.01 5.17
CA VAL A 10 -7.01 18.24 5.86
C VAL A 10 -6.44 17.92 7.24
N ASN A 11 -7.11 17.08 8.02
CA ASN A 11 -6.63 16.69 9.36
C ASN A 11 -5.35 15.84 9.28
N LEU A 12 -5.18 15.07 8.20
CA LEU A 12 -3.97 14.31 7.96
C LEU A 12 -2.80 15.18 7.51
N SER A 13 -3.06 16.26 6.75
CA SER A 13 -2.02 17.20 6.33
C SER A 13 -1.44 17.99 7.51
N GLU A 14 -2.26 18.33 8.51
CA GLU A 14 -1.78 18.99 9.74
C GLU A 14 -0.83 18.07 10.56
N ALA A 15 -1.04 16.76 10.50
CA ALA A 15 -0.17 15.76 11.11
C ALA A 15 1.00 15.33 10.19
N GLY A 16 1.06 15.87 8.97
CA GLY A 16 1.83 15.33 7.85
C GLY A 16 3.35 15.36 7.98
N GLY A 17 3.91 16.16 8.87
CA GLY A 17 5.37 16.29 9.00
C GLY A 17 6.12 15.02 9.44
N GLY A 18 5.43 13.94 9.76
CA GLY A 18 6.01 12.64 10.14
C GLY A 18 5.36 11.44 9.44
N LEU A 19 4.53 11.67 8.42
CA LEU A 19 3.81 10.61 7.72
C LEU A 19 4.35 10.42 6.31
N VAL A 20 4.42 9.17 5.90
CA VAL A 20 4.65 8.77 4.51
C VAL A 20 3.36 8.17 3.96
N ALA A 21 2.86 8.72 2.85
CA ALA A 21 1.64 8.26 2.21
C ALA A 21 1.97 7.37 1.01
N LEU A 22 1.53 6.11 1.05
CA LEU A 22 1.53 5.23 -0.11
C LEU A 22 0.18 5.36 -0.83
N THR A 23 0.19 5.39 -2.15
CA THR A 23 -1.04 5.56 -2.96
C THR A 23 -2.01 4.40 -2.86
N GLY A 24 -1.65 3.35 -2.13
CA GLY A 24 -2.40 2.11 -2.01
C GLY A 24 -2.22 1.21 -3.24
N GLY A 25 -2.23 -0.10 -3.01
CA GLY A 25 -2.08 -1.08 -4.08
C GLY A 25 -3.33 -1.16 -4.99
N ARG A 26 -3.58 -2.34 -5.50
CA ARG A 26 -4.64 -2.63 -6.52
C ARG A 26 -6.04 -2.08 -6.20
N ARG A 27 -6.39 -1.91 -4.93
CA ARG A 27 -7.67 -1.34 -4.48
C ARG A 27 -7.55 0.10 -3.97
N GLY A 28 -6.36 0.68 -4.05
CA GLY A 28 -6.10 2.04 -3.62
C GLY A 28 -6.79 3.09 -4.50
N PRO A 29 -6.86 4.32 -4.03
CA PRO A 29 -7.52 5.41 -4.74
C PRO A 29 -6.88 5.68 -6.11
N LEU A 30 -5.55 5.61 -6.21
CA LEU A 30 -4.84 5.81 -7.47
C LEU A 30 -5.22 4.76 -8.52
N MET A 31 -5.18 3.47 -8.16
CA MET A 31 -5.53 2.38 -9.07
C MET A 31 -7.00 2.39 -9.47
N ARG A 32 -7.89 2.78 -8.55
CA ARG A 32 -9.32 2.96 -8.89
C ARG A 32 -9.52 4.08 -9.89
N ALA A 33 -8.84 5.21 -9.70
CA ALA A 33 -8.92 6.33 -10.64
C ALA A 33 -8.33 5.98 -12.01
N LEU A 34 -7.21 5.25 -12.03
CA LEU A 34 -6.59 4.77 -13.26
C LEU A 34 -7.53 3.88 -14.07
N ARG A 35 -8.20 2.92 -13.43
CA ARG A 35 -9.16 2.02 -14.09
C ARG A 35 -10.42 2.73 -14.55
N ALA A 36 -10.90 3.71 -13.79
CA ALA A 36 -12.15 4.41 -14.10
C ALA A 36 -12.01 5.51 -15.16
N GLY A 37 -10.86 6.18 -15.22
CA GLY A 37 -10.68 7.35 -16.07
C GLY A 37 -9.26 7.57 -16.57
N GLY A 38 -8.44 6.51 -16.60
CA GLY A 38 -7.09 6.53 -17.15
C GLY A 38 -6.10 7.39 -16.36
N ALA A 39 -4.95 7.62 -16.99
CA ALA A 39 -3.82 8.34 -16.37
C ALA A 39 -4.17 9.76 -15.89
N LEU A 40 -5.06 10.47 -16.59
CA LEU A 40 -5.46 11.82 -16.18
C LEU A 40 -6.23 11.83 -14.85
N SER A 41 -7.13 10.86 -14.65
CA SER A 41 -7.86 10.72 -13.39
C SER A 41 -6.94 10.25 -12.24
N ALA A 42 -6.00 9.35 -12.52
CA ALA A 42 -4.98 8.93 -11.59
C ALA A 42 -4.08 10.11 -11.16
N ARG A 43 -3.68 10.95 -12.11
CA ARG A 43 -2.87 12.13 -11.85
C ARG A 43 -3.55 13.09 -10.87
N ARG A 44 -4.85 13.37 -11.04
CA ARG A 44 -5.60 14.23 -10.11
C ARG A 44 -5.61 13.70 -8.68
N VAL A 45 -5.72 12.36 -8.51
CA VAL A 45 -5.64 11.74 -7.18
C VAL A 45 -4.24 11.91 -6.58
N LEU A 46 -3.20 11.77 -7.41
CA LEU A 46 -1.83 11.94 -6.96
C LEU A 46 -1.55 13.40 -6.57
N ASP A 47 -2.02 14.36 -7.34
CA ASP A 47 -1.89 15.79 -7.04
C ASP A 47 -2.52 16.12 -5.68
N VAL A 48 -3.71 15.60 -5.37
CA VAL A 48 -4.38 15.78 -4.06
C VAL A 48 -3.54 15.19 -2.92
N LEU A 49 -2.91 14.04 -3.11
CA LEU A 49 -2.04 13.46 -2.09
C LEU A 49 -0.75 14.29 -1.91
N VAL A 50 -0.16 14.75 -3.01
CA VAL A 50 1.03 15.61 -2.97
C VAL A 50 0.73 16.93 -2.28
N ASP A 51 -0.43 17.54 -2.54
CA ASP A 51 -0.85 18.77 -1.86
C ASP A 51 -1.06 18.56 -0.35
N ALA A 52 -1.56 17.37 0.05
CA ALA A 52 -1.83 17.07 1.45
C ALA A 52 -0.57 16.70 2.26
N PHE A 53 0.36 15.93 1.68
CA PHE A 53 1.50 15.34 2.41
C PHE A 53 2.87 15.90 1.99
N GLY A 54 2.92 16.63 0.90
CA GLY A 54 4.17 17.03 0.27
C GLY A 54 4.75 15.93 -0.63
N ARG A 55 5.44 16.35 -1.68
CA ARG A 55 5.95 15.47 -2.75
C ARG A 55 6.88 14.38 -2.25
N ASP A 56 7.77 14.72 -1.32
CA ASP A 56 8.79 13.79 -0.81
C ASP A 56 8.19 12.72 0.12
N HIS A 57 6.98 12.96 0.62
CA HIS A 57 6.28 12.06 1.51
C HIS A 57 5.19 11.22 0.82
N VAL A 58 5.00 11.39 -0.50
CA VAL A 58 4.06 10.58 -1.29
C VAL A 58 4.83 9.63 -2.20
N LEU A 59 4.51 8.33 -2.11
CA LEU A 59 5.07 7.31 -2.98
C LEU A 59 3.96 6.59 -3.74
N VAL A 60 4.20 6.40 -5.03
CA VAL A 60 3.32 5.58 -5.87
C VAL A 60 3.61 4.11 -5.60
N GLU A 61 2.64 3.41 -5.04
CA GLU A 61 2.78 2.01 -4.67
C GLU A 61 2.54 1.08 -5.86
N TRP A 62 3.53 0.21 -6.13
CA TRP A 62 3.43 -0.88 -7.09
C TRP A 62 3.59 -2.24 -6.39
N GLN A 63 2.58 -3.11 -6.53
CA GLN A 63 2.55 -4.44 -5.90
C GLN A 63 3.07 -5.57 -6.81
N GLY A 64 3.76 -5.20 -7.87
CA GLY A 64 4.28 -6.12 -8.86
C GLY A 64 3.24 -6.56 -9.88
N ALA A 65 3.72 -6.97 -11.06
CA ALA A 65 2.89 -7.51 -12.12
C ALA A 65 2.38 -8.91 -11.78
N ARG A 66 1.15 -9.18 -12.20
CA ARG A 66 0.52 -10.50 -12.09
C ARG A 66 -0.29 -10.74 -13.36
N GLY A 67 0.20 -11.62 -14.21
CA GLY A 67 -0.39 -11.82 -15.52
C GLY A 67 -0.17 -10.62 -16.44
N ASP A 68 -1.22 -10.08 -17.03
CA ASP A 68 -1.18 -8.99 -18.01
C ASP A 68 -0.97 -7.58 -17.40
N GLU A 69 -0.43 -7.48 -16.18
CA GLU A 69 -0.31 -6.20 -15.48
C GLU A 69 1.06 -5.50 -15.63
N ASP A 70 1.95 -6.00 -16.45
CA ASP A 70 3.25 -5.36 -16.71
C ASP A 70 3.09 -3.91 -17.19
N GLU A 71 2.12 -3.66 -18.07
CA GLU A 71 1.80 -2.32 -18.57
C GLU A 71 1.36 -1.34 -17.46
N VAL A 72 0.70 -1.85 -16.42
CA VAL A 72 0.25 -1.02 -15.30
C VAL A 72 1.45 -0.52 -14.50
N GLY A 73 2.49 -1.33 -14.34
CA GLY A 73 3.74 -0.94 -13.68
C GLY A 73 4.39 0.26 -14.39
N GLU A 74 4.47 0.20 -15.72
CA GLU A 74 5.01 1.28 -16.54
C GLU A 74 4.19 2.58 -16.40
N VAL A 75 2.86 2.48 -16.44
CA VAL A 75 1.98 3.64 -16.25
C VAL A 75 2.17 4.26 -14.87
N LEU A 76 2.30 3.46 -13.81
CA LEU A 76 2.54 3.95 -12.46
C LEU A 76 3.92 4.59 -12.32
N ALA A 77 4.95 4.01 -12.95
CA ALA A 77 6.29 4.57 -12.98
C ALA A 77 6.30 5.94 -13.70
N GLU A 78 5.60 6.04 -14.82
CA GLU A 78 5.46 7.30 -15.57
C GLU A 78 4.69 8.35 -14.76
N LEU A 79 3.60 7.98 -14.11
CA LEU A 79 2.85 8.87 -13.21
C LEU A 79 3.73 9.38 -12.06
N ALA A 80 4.52 8.52 -11.44
CA ALA A 80 5.46 8.89 -10.39
C ALA A 80 6.48 9.90 -10.92
N ARG A 81 7.11 9.59 -12.05
CA ARG A 81 8.11 10.47 -12.69
C ARG A 81 7.51 11.83 -13.06
N ALA A 82 6.34 11.84 -13.68
CA ALA A 82 5.67 13.08 -14.14
C ALA A 82 5.20 13.96 -12.98
N SER A 83 4.93 13.40 -11.80
CA SER A 83 4.57 14.16 -10.59
C SER A 83 5.78 14.48 -9.71
N GLY A 84 6.96 13.99 -10.05
CA GLY A 84 8.16 14.15 -9.24
C GLY A 84 8.11 13.38 -7.91
N THR A 85 7.24 12.38 -7.81
CA THR A 85 7.18 11.43 -6.69
C THR A 85 8.01 10.19 -7.02
N ARG A 86 8.12 9.26 -6.07
CA ARG A 86 8.88 8.02 -6.25
C ARG A 86 7.95 6.82 -6.36
N LEU A 87 8.34 5.83 -7.17
CA LEU A 87 7.70 4.51 -7.18
C LEU A 87 8.25 3.68 -6.01
N VAL A 88 7.39 2.97 -5.30
CA VAL A 88 7.79 2.06 -4.21
C VAL A 88 7.26 0.66 -4.44
N ALA A 89 8.14 -0.32 -4.30
CA ALA A 89 7.79 -1.73 -4.42
C ALA A 89 7.21 -2.27 -3.13
N THR A 90 6.05 -2.93 -3.21
CA THR A 90 5.46 -3.69 -2.11
C THR A 90 4.94 -5.03 -2.60
N SER A 91 4.58 -5.94 -1.72
CA SER A 91 3.91 -7.19 -2.07
C SER A 91 2.43 -7.21 -1.68
N GLY A 92 1.96 -6.20 -0.97
CA GLY A 92 0.60 -6.18 -0.42
C GLY A 92 0.36 -7.32 0.58
N ALA A 93 1.40 -7.76 1.29
CA ALA A 93 1.35 -8.90 2.19
C ALA A 93 0.33 -8.73 3.31
N ARG A 94 -0.52 -9.74 3.49
CA ARG A 94 -1.51 -9.85 4.55
C ARG A 94 -1.29 -11.08 5.42
N MET A 95 -0.51 -12.03 4.95
CA MET A 95 -0.19 -13.30 5.60
C MET A 95 1.30 -13.52 5.64
N SER A 96 1.76 -14.32 6.60
CA SER A 96 3.19 -14.58 6.79
C SER A 96 3.76 -15.56 5.78
N SER A 97 2.93 -16.44 5.20
CA SER A 97 3.41 -17.49 4.31
C SER A 97 2.33 -17.94 3.33
N PRO A 98 2.69 -18.62 2.23
CA PRO A 98 1.75 -19.17 1.26
C PRO A 98 0.73 -20.13 1.88
N SER A 99 1.13 -20.92 2.88
CA SER A 99 0.25 -21.88 3.56
C SER A 99 -0.91 -21.21 4.32
N LYS A 100 -0.83 -19.91 4.56
CA LYS A 100 -1.90 -19.12 5.21
C LYS A 100 -2.85 -18.45 4.23
N GLN A 101 -2.63 -18.61 2.91
CA GLN A 101 -3.47 -17.99 1.90
C GLN A 101 -4.94 -18.41 2.03
N ALA A 102 -5.21 -19.71 2.15
CA ALA A 102 -6.56 -20.23 2.31
C ALA A 102 -7.30 -19.62 3.51
N LEU A 103 -6.61 -19.43 4.64
CA LEU A 103 -7.18 -18.76 5.81
C LEU A 103 -7.51 -17.30 5.49
N GLY A 104 -6.64 -16.61 4.77
CA GLY A 104 -6.87 -15.22 4.33
C GLY A 104 -8.10 -15.10 3.44
N ASP A 105 -8.29 -16.05 2.53
CA ASP A 105 -9.43 -16.09 1.60
C ASP A 105 -10.74 -16.34 2.35
N ILE A 106 -10.76 -17.27 3.31
CA ILE A 106 -11.91 -17.53 4.18
C ILE A 106 -12.27 -16.26 4.98
N LEU A 107 -11.30 -15.60 5.58
CA LEU A 107 -11.54 -14.37 6.34
C LEU A 107 -12.05 -13.23 5.46
N ALA A 108 -11.59 -13.15 4.21
CA ALA A 108 -12.08 -12.16 3.26
C ALA A 108 -13.50 -12.46 2.80
N ALA A 109 -13.83 -13.72 2.47
CA ALA A 109 -15.18 -14.15 2.12
C ALA A 109 -16.17 -13.89 3.27
N ASN A 110 -15.79 -14.24 4.50
CA ASN A 110 -16.60 -13.96 5.70
C ASN A 110 -16.86 -12.45 5.89
N ARG A 111 -15.88 -11.60 5.64
CA ARG A 111 -16.05 -10.13 5.70
C ARG A 111 -17.02 -9.62 4.64
N LEU A 112 -17.05 -10.25 3.48
CA LEU A 112 -17.95 -9.92 2.37
C LEU A 112 -19.35 -10.51 2.58
N GLY A 113 -19.51 -11.45 3.52
CA GLY A 113 -20.76 -12.18 3.72
C GLY A 113 -21.13 -13.10 2.54
N SER A 114 -20.10 -13.63 1.84
CA SER A 114 -20.25 -14.43 0.62
C SER A 114 -19.52 -15.77 0.76
N SER A 115 -19.83 -16.71 -0.14
CA SER A 115 -19.07 -17.95 -0.29
C SER A 115 -17.66 -17.65 -0.87
N LEU A 116 -16.75 -18.63 -0.79
CA LEU A 116 -15.41 -18.49 -1.42
C LEU A 116 -15.51 -18.30 -2.93
N ASP A 117 -16.39 -19.06 -3.59
CA ASP A 117 -16.58 -18.98 -5.04
C ASP A 117 -17.10 -17.61 -5.48
N GLU A 118 -18.08 -17.06 -4.75
CA GLU A 118 -18.60 -15.70 -5.00
C GLU A 118 -17.56 -14.61 -4.67
N ALA A 119 -16.72 -14.86 -3.69
CA ALA A 119 -15.67 -13.93 -3.28
C ALA A 119 -14.45 -13.95 -4.20
N GLU A 120 -14.26 -14.96 -5.06
CA GLU A 120 -13.06 -15.18 -5.86
C GLU A 120 -12.64 -13.93 -6.64
N ALA A 121 -13.58 -13.25 -7.28
CA ALA A 121 -13.34 -11.99 -7.98
C ALA A 121 -12.82 -10.85 -7.06
N HIS A 122 -13.07 -10.96 -5.76
CA HIS A 122 -12.71 -9.99 -4.74
C HIS A 122 -11.49 -10.40 -3.92
N LEU A 123 -11.11 -11.69 -3.94
CA LEU A 123 -10.02 -12.24 -3.12
C LEU A 123 -8.64 -11.75 -3.56
N GLY A 124 -8.57 -11.09 -4.69
CA GLY A 124 -7.35 -10.48 -5.18
C GLY A 124 -6.26 -11.53 -5.44
N ALA A 125 -5.36 -11.21 -6.31
CA ALA A 125 -4.36 -12.13 -6.81
C ALA A 125 -3.56 -12.84 -5.70
N HIS A 126 -3.34 -14.10 -5.91
CA HIS A 126 -2.85 -15.20 -5.10
C HIS A 126 -1.51 -15.08 -4.35
N ARG A 127 -0.99 -13.89 -4.05
CA ARG A 127 0.28 -13.70 -3.36
C ARG A 127 0.21 -12.58 -2.32
N SER A 128 -0.72 -12.69 -1.35
CA SER A 128 -0.82 -11.72 -0.25
C SER A 128 -0.01 -12.16 0.97
N PHE A 129 1.15 -12.76 0.79
CA PHE A 129 2.06 -13.20 1.84
C PHE A 129 3.42 -12.53 1.71
N LEU A 130 4.20 -12.61 2.78
CA LEU A 130 5.56 -12.07 2.79
C LEU A 130 6.42 -12.82 1.77
N LEU A 131 7.11 -12.06 0.94
CA LEU A 131 8.06 -12.56 -0.03
C LEU A 131 9.48 -12.41 0.51
N SER A 132 10.35 -13.32 0.14
CA SER A 132 11.79 -13.20 0.37
C SER A 132 12.39 -12.08 -0.50
N PRO A 133 13.57 -11.55 -0.17
CA PRO A 133 14.25 -10.56 -1.00
C PRO A 133 14.43 -11.00 -2.46
N ALA A 134 14.73 -12.28 -2.70
CA ALA A 134 14.89 -12.83 -4.04
C ALA A 134 13.57 -12.84 -4.81
N GLU A 135 12.46 -13.22 -4.17
CA GLU A 135 11.12 -13.17 -4.78
C GLU A 135 10.67 -11.75 -5.04
N MET A 136 10.98 -10.79 -4.15
CA MET A 136 10.73 -9.36 -4.38
C MET A 136 11.54 -8.85 -5.56
N ALA A 137 12.82 -9.19 -5.67
CA ALA A 137 13.65 -8.81 -6.81
C ALA A 137 13.12 -9.38 -8.13
N GLN A 138 12.63 -10.62 -8.12
CA GLN A 138 12.00 -11.24 -9.29
C GLN A 138 10.68 -10.54 -9.65
N LEU A 139 9.84 -10.22 -8.65
CA LEU A 139 8.53 -9.60 -8.84
C LEU A 139 8.64 -8.17 -9.40
N HIS A 140 9.68 -7.44 -9.01
CA HIS A 140 9.89 -6.03 -9.36
C HIS A 140 11.08 -5.80 -10.30
N GLY A 141 11.53 -6.82 -11.01
CA GLY A 141 12.72 -6.75 -11.86
C GLY A 141 12.69 -5.66 -12.94
N ALA A 142 11.51 -5.28 -13.42
CA ALA A 142 11.33 -4.16 -14.34
C ALA A 142 11.60 -2.78 -13.70
N HIS A 143 11.43 -2.67 -12.38
CA HIS A 143 11.58 -1.41 -11.64
C HIS A 143 12.46 -1.59 -10.38
N PRO A 144 13.75 -1.93 -10.51
CA PRO A 144 14.62 -2.21 -9.37
C PRO A 144 14.74 -1.02 -8.41
N GLN A 145 14.72 0.21 -8.92
CA GLN A 145 14.74 1.43 -8.11
C GLN A 145 13.56 1.52 -7.13
N ALA A 146 12.43 0.88 -7.43
CA ALA A 146 11.29 0.84 -6.51
C ALA A 146 11.58 0.00 -5.26
N LEU A 147 12.46 -1.00 -5.34
CA LEU A 147 12.95 -1.78 -4.20
C LEU A 147 13.88 -0.96 -3.32
N ASP A 148 14.80 -0.19 -3.93
CA ASP A 148 15.69 0.70 -3.20
C ASP A 148 14.87 1.75 -2.43
N ASN A 149 13.89 2.36 -3.07
CA ASN A 149 12.96 3.29 -2.43
C ASN A 149 12.19 2.64 -1.25
N ALA A 150 11.81 1.36 -1.36
CA ALA A 150 11.17 0.65 -0.25
C ALA A 150 12.12 0.48 0.95
N CYS A 151 13.39 0.17 0.70
CA CYS A 151 14.41 0.09 1.74
C CYS A 151 14.66 1.45 2.42
N GLU A 152 14.72 2.54 1.65
CA GLU A 152 14.87 3.89 2.19
C GLU A 152 13.70 4.28 3.08
N VAL A 153 12.45 4.01 2.65
CA VAL A 153 11.26 4.26 3.46
C VAL A 153 11.31 3.45 4.75
N ALA A 154 11.66 2.18 4.67
CA ALA A 154 11.76 1.32 5.85
C ALA A 154 12.82 1.85 6.84
N ALA A 155 13.96 2.31 6.34
CA ALA A 155 15.00 2.91 7.17
C ALA A 155 14.54 4.22 7.83
N SER A 156 13.80 5.06 7.11
CA SER A 156 13.26 6.31 7.67
C SER A 156 12.17 6.09 8.72
N CYS A 157 11.46 4.97 8.66
CA CYS A 157 10.43 4.57 9.61
C CYS A 157 10.96 3.74 10.80
N ALA A 158 12.27 3.48 10.86
CA ALA A 158 12.86 2.70 11.94
C ALA A 158 12.84 3.50 13.26
N PHE A 159 12.26 2.93 14.32
CA PHE A 159 12.30 3.49 15.67
C PHE A 159 12.42 2.38 16.72
N ASP A 160 12.95 2.72 17.91
CA ASP A 160 13.03 1.78 19.02
C ASP A 160 11.77 1.87 19.90
N LEU A 161 11.00 0.79 19.96
CA LEU A 161 9.81 0.66 20.81
C LEU A 161 10.11 0.91 22.30
N ARG A 162 11.36 0.75 22.73
CA ARG A 162 11.79 1.05 24.13
C ARG A 162 11.66 2.53 24.47
N LEU A 163 11.65 3.42 23.46
CA LEU A 163 11.42 4.84 23.65
C LEU A 163 9.98 5.18 24.03
N VAL A 164 9.06 4.26 23.78
CA VAL A 164 7.62 4.40 24.06
C VAL A 164 7.25 3.48 25.21
N ALA A 165 7.87 3.67 26.38
CA ALA A 165 7.44 2.96 27.59
C ALA A 165 6.12 3.55 28.10
N PRO A 166 4.98 2.82 28.05
CA PRO A 166 3.73 3.32 28.61
C PRO A 166 3.89 3.52 30.12
N ARG A 167 3.61 4.72 30.61
CA ARG A 167 3.48 4.95 32.05
C ARG A 167 2.17 4.30 32.50
N LEU A 168 2.27 3.09 33.03
CA LEU A 168 1.10 2.43 33.62
C LEU A 168 0.60 3.23 34.83
N PRO A 169 -0.71 3.40 35.01
CA PRO A 169 -1.28 4.00 36.19
C PRO A 169 -0.78 3.23 37.42
N ARG A 170 -0.26 3.95 38.44
CA ARG A 170 0.06 3.35 39.72
C ARG A 170 -1.26 3.12 40.46
N THR A 171 -1.65 1.88 40.63
CA THR A 171 -2.74 1.52 41.54
C THR A 171 -2.20 1.68 42.95
N GLN A 172 -2.77 2.60 43.75
CA GLN A 172 -2.56 2.62 45.20
C GLN A 172 -3.37 1.45 45.77
N VAL A 173 -2.70 0.48 46.35
CA VAL A 173 -3.28 -0.60 47.13
C VAL A 173 -3.44 -0.11 48.56
#